data_516b30a9089fd300a599b721822b4136
#
_entry.id   516b30a9089fd300a599b721822b4136
#
_cell.length_a   1.000
_cell.length_b   1.000
_cell.length_c   1.000
_cell.angle_alpha   90.00
_cell.angle_beta   90.00
_cell.angle_gamma   90.00
#
_symmetry.space_group_name_H-M   'P 1'
#
loop_
_entity.id
_entity.type
_entity.pdbx_description
1 polymer ?
#
loop_
_entity_poly.entity_id
_entity_poly.type
_entity_poly.pdbx_seq_one_letter_code
_entity_poly.pdbx_strand_id
1 'polypeptide(L)'
;MPGQTLTTEAFVIERRPPTDAFQAFALFSAEHGNLLAMQRVARRASASHVAPDLFDEVSAMLESSNQGRTWFVKEVRITARRPGIGRSYEALLFASALAAVVGRNPVHEESRGNVARMLGTALDALASGKRPDVVHLKSLYLFARDEGYPVAQEWLPSLGAADRAAAKGVLNRRLDAQTSTAPEVARLRRSLEAYLGASTEIIIP
;
A
#
# COMPACT_ATOMS: atom_id res chain seq x y z
N MET A 1 -16.46 1.68 -30.23
CA MET A 1 -15.81 0.41 -29.86
C MET A 1 -16.42 -0.06 -28.56
N PRO A 2 -16.69 -1.36 -28.36
CA PRO A 2 -17.17 -1.84 -27.08
C PRO A 2 -16.15 -1.48 -26.01
N GLY A 3 -16.62 -1.06 -24.83
CA GLY A 3 -15.76 -0.75 -23.70
C GLY A 3 -15.02 -2.01 -23.21
N GLN A 4 -13.82 -1.83 -22.66
CA GLN A 4 -13.12 -2.91 -21.98
C GLN A 4 -13.75 -3.13 -20.61
N THR A 5 -13.93 -4.38 -20.21
CA THR A 5 -14.42 -4.75 -18.89
C THR A 5 -13.39 -5.63 -18.21
N LEU A 6 -13.12 -5.40 -16.92
CA LEU A 6 -12.29 -6.27 -16.10
C LEU A 6 -12.94 -6.49 -14.75
N THR A 7 -12.68 -7.66 -14.16
CA THR A 7 -13.02 -7.97 -12.78
C THR A 7 -11.73 -8.26 -12.03
N THR A 8 -11.51 -7.62 -10.89
CA THR A 8 -10.27 -7.77 -10.14
C THR A 8 -10.47 -7.59 -8.64
N GLU A 9 -9.58 -8.19 -7.86
CA GLU A 9 -9.40 -7.86 -6.45
C GLU A 9 -8.34 -6.77 -6.32
N ALA A 10 -8.60 -5.79 -5.46
CA ALA A 10 -7.72 -4.64 -5.30
C ALA A 10 -7.81 -4.01 -3.92
N PHE A 11 -6.76 -3.30 -3.53
CA PHE A 11 -6.72 -2.44 -2.35
C PHE A 11 -7.04 -1.00 -2.74
N VAL A 12 -7.86 -0.31 -1.93
CA VAL A 12 -8.08 1.12 -2.06
C VAL A 12 -6.89 1.84 -1.42
N ILE A 13 -5.99 2.37 -2.25
CA ILE A 13 -4.76 3.03 -1.80
C ILE A 13 -4.84 4.55 -1.79
N GLU A 14 -5.83 5.14 -2.48
CA GLU A 14 -6.13 6.56 -2.41
C GLU A 14 -7.64 6.77 -2.60
N ARG A 15 -8.20 7.70 -1.84
CA ARG A 15 -9.55 8.19 -2.01
C ARG A 15 -9.51 9.71 -2.15
N ARG A 16 -9.87 10.21 -3.34
CA ARG A 16 -9.88 11.65 -3.62
C ARG A 16 -11.17 12.28 -3.11
N PRO A 17 -11.20 13.59 -2.84
CA PRO A 17 -12.44 14.26 -2.54
C PRO A 17 -13.49 14.00 -3.63
N PRO A 18 -14.77 13.76 -3.27
CA PRO A 18 -15.82 13.55 -4.25
C PRO A 18 -16.12 14.84 -5.03
N THR A 19 -16.48 14.68 -6.29
CA THR A 19 -17.16 15.70 -7.08
C THR A 19 -18.67 15.52 -6.99
N ASP A 20 -19.45 16.39 -7.64
CA ASP A 20 -20.93 16.28 -7.67
C ASP A 20 -21.42 14.96 -8.31
N ALA A 21 -20.63 14.35 -9.18
CA ALA A 21 -21.02 13.17 -9.94
C ALA A 21 -20.24 11.92 -9.57
N PHE A 22 -18.96 12.04 -9.19
CA PHE A 22 -18.08 10.91 -9.04
C PHE A 22 -17.17 11.02 -7.80
N GLN A 23 -16.91 9.86 -7.19
CA GLN A 23 -15.86 9.60 -6.23
C GLN A 23 -14.73 8.89 -6.97
N ALA A 24 -13.53 9.45 -6.95
CA ALA A 24 -12.35 8.81 -7.54
C ALA A 24 -11.55 8.03 -6.48
N PHE A 25 -11.06 6.86 -6.90
CA PHE A 25 -10.19 5.99 -6.12
C PHE A 25 -8.95 5.62 -6.94
N ALA A 26 -7.78 5.56 -6.29
CA ALA A 26 -6.69 4.76 -6.80
C ALA A 26 -6.77 3.37 -6.16
N LEU A 27 -6.76 2.35 -7.01
CA LEU A 27 -6.79 0.95 -6.61
C LEU A 27 -5.45 0.31 -6.99
N PHE A 28 -4.96 -0.61 -6.15
CA PHE A 28 -3.82 -1.46 -6.50
C PHE A 28 -4.27 -2.92 -6.59
N SER A 29 -4.08 -3.52 -7.75
CA SER A 29 -4.40 -4.91 -8.05
C SER A 29 -3.14 -5.73 -8.30
N ALA A 30 -3.14 -6.98 -7.84
CA ALA A 30 -2.08 -7.94 -8.14
C ALA A 30 -1.96 -8.26 -9.64
N GLU A 31 -3.07 -8.18 -10.38
CA GLU A 31 -3.10 -8.52 -11.81
C GLU A 31 -2.83 -7.31 -12.70
N HIS A 32 -3.39 -6.15 -12.33
CA HIS A 32 -3.42 -4.97 -13.20
C HIS A 32 -2.57 -3.79 -12.70
N GLY A 33 -1.95 -3.90 -11.50
CA GLY A 33 -1.20 -2.80 -10.89
C GLY A 33 -2.12 -1.64 -10.47
N ASN A 34 -1.65 -0.41 -10.68
CA ASN A 34 -2.40 0.80 -10.32
C ASN A 34 -3.53 1.10 -11.30
N LEU A 35 -4.76 1.25 -10.80
CA LEU A 35 -5.97 1.56 -11.55
C LEU A 35 -6.62 2.83 -10.99
N LEU A 36 -7.00 3.78 -11.88
CA LEU A 36 -7.85 4.91 -11.51
C LEU A 36 -9.32 4.53 -11.74
N ALA A 37 -10.08 4.39 -10.68
CA ALA A 37 -11.48 4.00 -10.70
C ALA A 37 -12.39 5.17 -10.27
N MET A 38 -13.50 5.33 -10.98
CA MET A 38 -14.52 6.35 -10.77
C MET A 38 -15.83 5.68 -10.39
N GLN A 39 -16.34 5.93 -9.20
CA GLN A 39 -17.65 5.48 -8.78
C GLN A 39 -18.65 6.65 -8.82
N ARG A 40 -19.83 6.43 -9.37
CA ARG A 40 -20.87 7.44 -9.36
C ARG A 40 -21.35 7.69 -7.93
N VAL A 41 -21.43 8.95 -7.53
CA VAL A 41 -21.98 9.33 -6.20
C VAL A 41 -23.49 9.10 -6.21
N ALA A 42 -23.98 8.32 -5.25
CA ALA A 42 -25.42 8.12 -5.10
C ALA A 42 -26.08 9.41 -4.58
N ARG A 43 -27.06 9.92 -5.30
CA ARG A 43 -27.85 11.11 -4.87
C ARG A 43 -28.73 10.85 -3.65
N ARG A 44 -29.03 9.60 -3.34
CA ARG A 44 -29.78 9.16 -2.15
C ARG A 44 -29.06 7.96 -1.54
N ALA A 45 -29.02 7.90 -0.22
CA ALA A 45 -28.53 6.70 0.47
C ALA A 45 -29.41 5.51 0.03
N SER A 46 -28.77 4.51 -0.56
CA SER A 46 -29.40 3.27 -0.98
C SER A 46 -28.62 2.14 -0.32
N ALA A 47 -29.32 1.14 0.21
CA ALA A 47 -28.71 -0.03 0.82
C ALA A 47 -27.84 -0.83 -0.17
N SER A 48 -28.04 -0.64 -1.48
CA SER A 48 -27.26 -1.27 -2.54
C SER A 48 -25.99 -0.49 -2.93
N HIS A 49 -25.82 0.75 -2.43
CA HIS A 49 -24.64 1.56 -2.76
C HIS A 49 -23.52 1.27 -1.76
N VAL A 50 -22.60 0.42 -2.14
CA VAL A 50 -21.38 0.15 -1.38
C VAL A 50 -20.36 1.26 -1.68
N ALA A 51 -19.94 1.98 -0.64
CA ALA A 51 -18.88 2.97 -0.74
C ALA A 51 -17.59 2.38 -0.15
N PRO A 52 -16.58 2.08 -0.98
CA PRO A 52 -15.24 1.72 -0.52
C PRO A 52 -14.60 2.87 0.26
N ASP A 53 -13.79 2.53 1.24
CA ASP A 53 -13.00 3.49 1.99
C ASP A 53 -11.50 3.18 1.86
N LEU A 54 -10.68 4.11 2.32
CA LEU A 54 -9.22 3.95 2.28
C LEU A 54 -8.81 2.69 3.04
N PHE A 55 -7.90 1.91 2.43
CA PHE A 55 -7.39 0.62 2.90
C PHE A 55 -8.39 -0.56 2.86
N ASP A 56 -9.60 -0.35 2.36
CA ASP A 56 -10.49 -1.48 2.08
C ASP A 56 -9.88 -2.37 0.98
N GLU A 57 -10.16 -3.65 1.08
CA GLU A 57 -9.93 -4.62 0.01
C GLU A 57 -11.27 -4.90 -0.67
N VAL A 58 -11.27 -4.85 -2.00
CA VAL A 58 -12.49 -4.91 -2.79
C VAL A 58 -12.37 -5.89 -3.94
N SER A 59 -13.48 -6.53 -4.27
CA SER A 59 -13.69 -7.19 -5.55
C SER A 59 -14.52 -6.24 -6.40
N ALA A 60 -14.01 -5.81 -7.56
CA ALA A 60 -14.61 -4.78 -8.38
C ALA A 60 -14.73 -5.21 -9.84
N MET A 61 -15.92 -4.98 -10.42
CA MET A 61 -16.14 -5.02 -11.87
C MET A 61 -16.03 -3.59 -12.40
N LEU A 62 -15.12 -3.38 -13.33
CA LEU A 62 -14.74 -2.09 -13.88
C LEU A 62 -14.94 -2.08 -15.40
N GLU A 63 -15.39 -0.94 -15.94
CA GLU A 63 -15.54 -0.71 -17.38
C GLU A 63 -14.78 0.54 -17.81
N SER A 64 -14.09 0.48 -18.94
CA SER A 64 -13.37 1.61 -19.51
C SER A 64 -13.77 1.83 -20.96
N SER A 65 -14.06 3.09 -21.32
CA SER A 65 -14.31 3.52 -22.71
C SER A 65 -13.08 4.19 -23.36
N ASN A 66 -12.00 4.41 -22.60
CA ASN A 66 -10.81 5.16 -23.02
C ASN A 66 -9.51 4.33 -22.93
N GLN A 67 -9.59 3.06 -23.33
CA GLN A 67 -8.44 2.14 -23.39
C GLN A 67 -7.76 1.89 -22.02
N GLY A 68 -8.55 1.84 -20.94
CA GLY A 68 -8.05 1.53 -19.61
C GLY A 68 -7.37 2.70 -18.87
N ARG A 69 -7.41 3.92 -19.39
CA ARG A 69 -6.87 5.09 -18.68
C ARG A 69 -7.68 5.48 -17.46
N THR A 70 -9.00 5.27 -17.53
CA THR A 70 -9.94 5.51 -16.43
C THR A 70 -10.99 4.42 -16.45
N TRP A 71 -11.28 3.89 -15.28
CA TRP A 71 -12.23 2.81 -15.09
C TRP A 71 -13.46 3.33 -14.36
N PHE A 72 -14.64 2.89 -14.77
CA PHE A 72 -15.91 3.18 -14.09
C PHE A 72 -16.35 1.94 -13.32
N VAL A 73 -16.61 2.11 -12.02
CA VAL A 73 -17.10 1.03 -11.17
C VAL A 73 -18.53 0.67 -11.58
N LYS A 74 -18.74 -0.57 -12.03
CA LYS A 74 -20.06 -1.14 -12.29
C LYS A 74 -20.59 -1.84 -11.05
N GLU A 75 -19.76 -2.68 -10.46
CA GLU A 75 -20.06 -3.39 -9.24
C GLU A 75 -18.83 -3.34 -8.33
N VAL A 76 -19.07 -3.27 -7.02
CA VAL A 76 -18.02 -3.34 -6.01
C VAL A 76 -18.55 -4.05 -4.78
N ARG A 77 -17.75 -4.98 -4.28
CA ARG A 77 -17.96 -5.67 -3.01
C ARG A 77 -16.74 -5.49 -2.15
N ILE A 78 -16.91 -5.08 -0.91
CA ILE A 78 -15.83 -5.01 0.06
C ILE A 78 -15.57 -6.42 0.58
N THR A 79 -14.36 -6.90 0.41
CA THR A 79 -13.90 -8.23 0.85
C THR A 79 -13.27 -8.18 2.22
N ALA A 80 -12.57 -7.08 2.55
CA ALA A 80 -12.05 -6.84 3.90
C ALA A 80 -12.03 -5.35 4.24
N ARG A 81 -12.36 -5.03 5.49
CA ARG A 81 -12.24 -3.68 6.09
C ARG A 81 -11.23 -3.67 7.22
N ARG A 82 -10.54 -2.55 7.38
CA ARG A 82 -9.49 -2.38 8.40
C ARG A 82 -9.74 -1.17 9.32
N PRO A 83 -10.88 -1.14 10.04
CA PRO A 83 -11.24 0.04 10.85
C PRO A 83 -10.26 0.31 12.00
N GLY A 84 -9.43 -0.68 12.37
CA GLY A 84 -8.39 -0.53 13.38
C GLY A 84 -7.33 0.49 13.02
N ILE A 85 -7.04 0.72 11.72
CA ILE A 85 -6.07 1.71 11.26
C ILE A 85 -6.47 3.11 11.70
N GLY A 86 -7.75 3.48 11.55
CA GLY A 86 -8.26 4.81 11.93
C GLY A 86 -8.30 5.09 13.45
N ARG A 87 -8.05 4.08 14.29
CA ARG A 87 -8.02 4.25 15.75
C ARG A 87 -6.67 4.71 16.30
N SER A 88 -5.62 4.68 15.50
CA SER A 88 -4.26 5.08 15.87
C SER A 88 -3.70 6.03 14.83
N TYR A 89 -3.27 7.22 15.28
CA TYR A 89 -2.60 8.19 14.42
C TYR A 89 -1.36 7.59 13.74
N GLU A 90 -0.57 6.85 14.49
CA GLU A 90 0.66 6.24 13.98
C GLU A 90 0.37 5.15 12.94
N ALA A 91 -0.64 4.29 13.19
CA ALA A 91 -1.08 3.30 12.22
C ALA A 91 -1.60 3.94 10.93
N LEU A 92 -2.42 5.00 11.05
CA LEU A 92 -2.93 5.76 9.91
C LEU A 92 -1.81 6.44 9.12
N LEU A 93 -0.84 7.06 9.81
CA LEU A 93 0.31 7.71 9.19
C LEU A 93 1.11 6.71 8.32
N PHE A 94 1.47 5.56 8.89
CA PHE A 94 2.27 4.57 8.19
C PHE A 94 1.50 3.80 7.12
N ALA A 95 0.21 3.54 7.31
CA ALA A 95 -0.64 2.98 6.26
C ALA A 95 -0.74 3.93 5.06
N SER A 96 -0.95 5.23 5.32
CA SER A 96 -1.00 6.26 4.27
C SER A 96 0.33 6.41 3.53
N ALA A 97 1.45 6.40 4.27
CA ALA A 97 2.78 6.46 3.67
C ALA A 97 3.04 5.23 2.77
N LEU A 98 2.70 4.02 3.23
CA LEU A 98 2.85 2.80 2.45
C LEU A 98 1.96 2.79 1.20
N ALA A 99 0.70 3.18 1.34
CA ALA A 99 -0.23 3.31 0.22
C ALA A 99 0.29 4.32 -0.82
N ALA A 100 0.86 5.44 -0.35
CA ALA A 100 1.44 6.46 -1.23
C ALA A 100 2.72 5.95 -1.94
N VAL A 101 3.57 5.14 -1.28
CA VAL A 101 4.70 4.47 -1.95
C VAL A 101 4.19 3.60 -3.08
N VAL A 102 3.22 2.72 -2.84
CA VAL A 102 2.67 1.83 -3.87
C VAL A 102 1.97 2.63 -4.99
N GLY A 103 1.25 3.70 -4.64
CA GLY A 103 0.49 4.50 -5.60
C GLY A 103 1.34 5.41 -6.50
N ARG A 104 2.50 5.88 -6.01
CA ARG A 104 3.38 6.82 -6.73
C ARG A 104 4.46 6.14 -7.55
N ASN A 105 4.71 4.87 -7.29
CA ASN A 105 5.74 4.12 -7.98
C ASN A 105 5.10 3.12 -8.96
N PRO A 106 5.60 3.03 -10.20
CA PRO A 106 5.21 1.94 -11.09
C PRO A 106 5.71 0.62 -10.50
N VAL A 107 4.80 -0.35 -10.37
CA VAL A 107 5.11 -1.70 -9.87
C VAL A 107 5.25 -2.63 -11.06
N HIS A 108 6.41 -3.29 -11.18
CA HIS A 108 6.69 -4.23 -12.27
C HIS A 108 5.69 -5.40 -12.22
N GLU A 109 5.28 -5.87 -13.39
CA GLU A 109 4.27 -6.92 -13.51
C GLU A 109 4.62 -8.17 -12.69
N GLU A 110 5.87 -8.57 -12.72
CA GLU A 110 6.40 -9.75 -12.02
C GLU A 110 6.34 -9.60 -10.48
N SER A 111 6.40 -8.39 -9.96
CA SER A 111 6.39 -8.11 -8.51
C SER A 111 4.99 -7.76 -7.96
N ARG A 112 4.00 -7.45 -8.81
CA ARG A 112 2.65 -7.02 -8.38
C ARG A 112 2.04 -7.95 -7.34
N GLY A 113 2.13 -9.27 -7.55
CA GLY A 113 1.62 -10.26 -6.60
C GLY A 113 2.31 -10.23 -5.24
N ASN A 114 3.62 -9.98 -5.20
CA ASN A 114 4.38 -9.85 -3.96
C ASN A 114 4.04 -8.53 -3.24
N VAL A 115 3.95 -7.43 -3.99
CA VAL A 115 3.57 -6.12 -3.46
C VAL A 115 2.14 -6.14 -2.91
N ALA A 116 1.18 -6.77 -3.60
CA ALA A 116 -0.19 -6.93 -3.10
C ALA A 116 -0.23 -7.73 -1.79
N ARG A 117 0.50 -8.84 -1.72
CA ARG A 117 0.61 -9.67 -0.49
C ARG A 117 1.26 -8.89 0.65
N MET A 118 2.34 -8.16 0.37
CA MET A 118 3.02 -7.31 1.34
C MET A 118 2.07 -6.23 1.85
N LEU A 119 1.34 -5.55 0.95
CA LEU A 119 0.39 -4.49 1.30
C LEU A 119 -0.74 -5.03 2.20
N GLY A 120 -1.38 -6.14 1.82
CA GLY A 120 -2.43 -6.78 2.63
C GLY A 120 -1.94 -7.15 4.03
N THR A 121 -0.79 -7.82 4.11
CA THR A 121 -0.17 -8.21 5.39
C THR A 121 0.17 -6.99 6.26
N ALA A 122 0.70 -5.93 5.65
CA ALA A 122 1.04 -4.70 6.36
C ALA A 122 -0.21 -3.98 6.90
N LEU A 123 -1.25 -3.85 6.07
CA LEU A 123 -2.51 -3.22 6.47
C LEU A 123 -3.21 -3.99 7.60
N ASP A 124 -3.20 -5.32 7.57
CA ASP A 124 -3.75 -6.16 8.65
C ASP A 124 -2.96 -5.99 9.96
N ALA A 125 -1.63 -5.94 9.87
CA ALA A 125 -0.76 -5.70 11.01
C ALA A 125 -0.97 -4.29 11.60
N LEU A 126 -1.08 -3.26 10.76
CA LEU A 126 -1.37 -1.89 11.18
C LEU A 126 -2.76 -1.77 11.83
N ALA A 127 -3.77 -2.47 11.30
CA ALA A 127 -5.09 -2.52 11.90
C ALA A 127 -5.10 -3.18 13.30
N SER A 128 -4.14 -4.09 13.57
CA SER A 128 -3.96 -4.69 14.90
C SER A 128 -3.31 -3.74 15.92
N GLY A 129 -2.75 -2.60 15.47
CA GLY A 129 -2.10 -1.58 16.29
C GLY A 129 -0.75 -1.98 16.91
N LYS A 130 -0.17 -3.12 16.50
CA LYS A 130 1.10 -3.61 17.04
C LYS A 130 2.28 -3.13 16.20
N ARG A 131 3.19 -2.34 16.82
CA ARG A 131 4.46 -1.90 16.23
C ARG A 131 4.32 -1.36 14.80
N PRO A 132 3.51 -0.30 14.59
CA PRO A 132 3.33 0.32 13.28
C PRO A 132 4.67 0.76 12.64
N ASP A 133 5.61 1.22 13.46
CA ASP A 133 6.99 1.58 13.09
C ASP A 133 7.75 0.43 12.41
N VAL A 134 7.68 -0.75 13.00
CA VAL A 134 8.32 -1.97 12.47
C VAL A 134 7.63 -2.43 11.19
N VAL A 135 6.30 -2.41 11.17
CA VAL A 135 5.52 -2.80 9.98
C VAL A 135 5.93 -1.95 8.79
N HIS A 136 5.97 -0.62 8.95
CA HIS A 136 6.34 0.29 7.88
C HIS A 136 7.78 0.06 7.38
N LEU A 137 8.76 -0.04 8.28
CA LEU A 137 10.15 -0.31 7.90
C LEU A 137 10.30 -1.61 7.11
N LYS A 138 9.66 -2.70 7.59
CA LYS A 138 9.68 -4.00 6.90
C LYS A 138 9.04 -3.92 5.52
N SER A 139 7.89 -3.25 5.42
CA SER A 139 7.16 -3.13 4.16
C SER A 139 7.94 -2.30 3.13
N LEU A 140 8.56 -1.20 3.55
CA LEU A 140 9.40 -0.39 2.66
C LEU A 140 10.62 -1.18 2.14
N TYR A 141 11.28 -1.95 3.03
CA TYR A 141 12.37 -2.83 2.64
C TYR A 141 11.90 -3.92 1.65
N LEU A 142 10.77 -4.56 1.93
CA LEU A 142 10.21 -5.61 1.07
C LEU A 142 9.81 -5.05 -0.30
N PHE A 143 9.15 -3.88 -0.33
CA PHE A 143 8.79 -3.20 -1.56
C PHE A 143 10.02 -2.97 -2.45
N ALA A 144 11.05 -2.34 -1.90
CA ALA A 144 12.27 -2.07 -2.66
C ALA A 144 12.98 -3.35 -3.14
N ARG A 145 13.06 -4.37 -2.28
CA ARG A 145 13.64 -5.67 -2.65
C ARG A 145 12.86 -6.34 -3.78
N ASP A 146 11.53 -6.35 -3.68
CA ASP A 146 10.66 -7.04 -4.65
C ASP A 146 10.60 -6.29 -5.99
N GLU A 147 10.87 -4.97 -5.99
CA GLU A 147 11.11 -4.16 -7.19
C GLU A 147 12.55 -4.31 -7.75
N GLY A 148 13.37 -5.21 -7.18
CA GLY A 148 14.70 -5.54 -7.71
C GLY A 148 15.83 -4.66 -7.22
N TYR A 149 15.60 -3.73 -6.30
CA TYR A 149 16.67 -2.89 -5.76
C TYR A 149 17.56 -3.67 -4.77
N PRO A 150 18.87 -3.49 -4.81
CA PRO A 150 19.84 -4.29 -4.06
C PRO A 150 19.97 -3.88 -2.58
N VAL A 151 18.84 -3.68 -1.88
CA VAL A 151 18.81 -3.22 -0.48
C VAL A 151 19.52 -4.16 0.48
N ALA A 152 19.55 -5.46 0.20
CA ALA A 152 20.28 -6.43 1.02
C ALA A 152 21.79 -6.38 0.79
N GLN A 153 22.22 -6.06 -0.43
CA GLN A 153 23.62 -6.04 -0.85
C GLN A 153 24.30 -4.70 -0.62
N GLU A 154 23.52 -3.60 -0.63
CA GLU A 154 24.05 -2.24 -0.54
C GLU A 154 23.64 -1.54 0.77
N TRP A 155 22.34 -1.38 1.05
CA TRP A 155 21.91 -0.68 2.26
C TRP A 155 22.31 -1.41 3.55
N LEU A 156 22.05 -2.72 3.67
CA LEU A 156 22.40 -3.43 4.90
C LEU A 156 23.90 -3.40 5.22
N PRO A 157 24.82 -3.63 4.26
CA PRO A 157 26.26 -3.51 4.52
C PRO A 157 26.73 -2.10 4.81
N SER A 158 26.06 -1.06 4.29
CA SER A 158 26.43 0.35 4.56
C SER A 158 26.20 0.78 6.01
N LEU A 159 25.35 0.06 6.74
CA LEU A 159 25.07 0.33 8.14
C LEU A 159 26.27 -0.01 9.04
N GLY A 160 26.50 0.77 10.09
CA GLY A 160 27.41 0.40 11.17
C GLY A 160 27.02 -0.92 11.83
N ALA A 161 27.96 -1.59 12.50
CA ALA A 161 27.77 -2.96 13.02
C ALA A 161 26.51 -3.09 13.92
N ALA A 162 26.29 -2.13 14.83
CA ALA A 162 25.14 -2.14 15.73
C ALA A 162 23.81 -1.98 14.95
N ASP A 163 23.73 -1.01 14.04
CA ASP A 163 22.53 -0.76 13.25
C ASP A 163 22.24 -1.90 12.27
N ARG A 164 23.27 -2.52 11.73
CA ARG A 164 23.12 -3.71 10.89
C ARG A 164 22.56 -4.90 11.66
N ALA A 165 23.03 -5.13 12.89
CA ALA A 165 22.48 -6.17 13.75
C ALA A 165 21.01 -5.88 14.11
N ALA A 166 20.68 -4.64 14.46
CA ALA A 166 19.32 -4.20 14.74
C ALA A 166 18.41 -4.36 13.51
N ALA A 167 18.86 -3.92 12.32
CA ALA A 167 18.11 -4.06 11.07
C ALA A 167 17.81 -5.54 10.74
N LYS A 168 18.82 -6.43 10.84
CA LYS A 168 18.61 -7.87 10.68
C LYS A 168 17.60 -8.42 11.70
N GLY A 169 17.66 -7.95 12.95
CA GLY A 169 16.71 -8.31 13.99
C GLY A 169 15.29 -7.87 13.63
N VAL A 170 15.10 -6.61 13.21
CA VAL A 170 13.80 -6.10 12.79
C VAL A 170 13.26 -6.90 11.59
N LEU A 171 14.05 -7.10 10.56
CA LEU A 171 13.60 -7.74 9.32
C LEU A 171 13.23 -9.22 9.50
N ASN A 172 13.96 -9.97 10.32
CA ASN A 172 13.80 -11.42 10.42
C ASN A 172 12.87 -11.90 11.56
N ARG A 173 12.69 -11.08 12.62
CA ARG A 173 11.82 -11.50 13.73
C ARG A 173 10.35 -11.24 13.42
N ARG A 174 9.49 -12.08 13.99
CA ARG A 174 8.04 -11.85 13.97
C ARG A 174 7.71 -10.57 14.74
N LEU A 175 6.56 -9.97 14.42
CA LEU A 175 6.15 -8.69 15.00
C LEU A 175 5.99 -8.75 16.53
N ASP A 176 5.49 -9.87 17.06
CA ASP A 176 5.31 -10.14 18.50
C ASP A 176 6.63 -10.41 19.24
N ALA A 177 7.69 -10.76 18.53
CA ALA A 177 9.02 -11.05 19.07
C ALA A 177 10.04 -9.91 18.87
N GLN A 178 9.55 -8.71 18.48
CA GLN A 178 10.43 -7.56 18.27
C GLN A 178 10.98 -7.01 19.57
N THR A 179 12.29 -6.81 19.59
CA THR A 179 13.03 -6.25 20.76
C THR A 179 13.61 -4.88 20.49
N SER A 180 13.61 -4.41 19.22
CA SER A 180 14.13 -3.10 18.87
C SER A 180 13.26 -1.99 19.42
N THR A 181 13.89 -0.94 19.94
CA THR A 181 13.21 0.25 20.46
C THR A 181 12.66 1.12 19.31
N ALA A 182 11.64 1.93 19.58
CA ALA A 182 11.09 2.85 18.59
C ALA A 182 12.14 3.85 18.04
N PRO A 183 13.06 4.44 18.84
CA PRO A 183 14.14 5.27 18.31
C PRO A 183 15.09 4.53 17.36
N GLU A 184 15.41 3.26 17.64
CA GLU A 184 16.24 2.44 16.76
C GLU A 184 15.56 2.21 15.42
N VAL A 185 14.27 1.81 15.44
CA VAL A 185 13.48 1.59 14.22
C VAL A 185 13.35 2.89 13.43
N ALA A 186 13.11 4.02 14.09
CA ALA A 186 13.03 5.33 13.44
C ALA A 186 14.36 5.74 12.77
N ARG A 187 15.51 5.43 13.38
CA ARG A 187 16.84 5.67 12.80
C ARG A 187 17.07 4.79 11.57
N LEU A 188 16.75 3.50 11.66
CA LEU A 188 16.87 2.56 10.54
C LEU A 188 15.94 2.95 9.37
N ARG A 189 14.71 3.36 9.67
CA ARG A 189 13.76 3.84 8.66
C ARG A 189 14.31 5.05 7.90
N ARG A 190 14.78 6.08 8.62
CA ARG A 190 15.40 7.26 7.99
C ARG A 190 16.62 6.90 7.13
N SER A 191 17.43 5.95 7.58
CA SER A 191 18.58 5.45 6.80
C SER A 191 18.14 4.75 5.52
N LEU A 192 17.09 3.91 5.58
CA LEU A 192 16.54 3.25 4.41
C LEU A 192 15.90 4.25 3.44
N GLU A 193 15.09 5.18 3.93
CA GLU A 193 14.48 6.25 3.13
C GLU A 193 15.55 7.10 2.42
N ALA A 194 16.63 7.46 3.12
CA ALA A 194 17.75 8.20 2.54
C ALA A 194 18.47 7.40 1.43
N TYR A 195 18.71 6.10 1.68
CA TYR A 195 19.29 5.22 0.65
C TYR A 195 18.38 5.11 -0.57
N LEU A 196 17.08 4.87 -0.36
CA LEU A 196 16.13 4.76 -1.47
C LEU A 196 16.06 6.04 -2.29
N GLY A 197 15.98 7.21 -1.66
CA GLY A 197 15.95 8.48 -2.34
C GLY A 197 17.24 8.85 -3.08
N ALA A 198 18.39 8.34 -2.64
CA ALA A 198 19.69 8.63 -3.27
C ALA A 198 20.12 7.60 -4.33
N SER A 199 19.67 6.36 -4.22
CA SER A 199 20.20 5.21 -4.99
C SER A 199 19.15 4.48 -5.81
N THR A 200 17.89 4.91 -5.77
CA THR A 200 16.80 4.26 -6.51
C THR A 200 15.85 5.31 -7.11
N GLU A 201 14.95 4.86 -7.97
CA GLU A 201 13.88 5.70 -8.53
C GLU A 201 12.62 5.71 -7.66
N ILE A 202 12.65 5.06 -6.48
CA ILE A 202 11.50 4.98 -5.58
C ILE A 202 11.19 6.36 -4.99
N ILE A 203 9.98 6.84 -5.24
CA ILE A 203 9.44 8.08 -4.67
C ILE A 203 8.92 7.78 -3.27
N ILE A 204 9.60 8.31 -2.27
CA ILE A 204 9.16 8.28 -0.87
C ILE A 204 8.30 9.53 -0.61
N PRO A 205 7.06 9.41 -0.05
CA PRO A 205 6.15 10.52 0.18
C PRO A 205 6.56 11.41 1.36
#